data_aca01cae665bcb7263d1ed83b327a226
#
_entry.id   aca01cae665bcb7263d1ed83b327a226
#
_cell.length_a   1.000
_cell.length_b   1.000
_cell.length_c   1.000
_cell.angle_alpha   90.00
_cell.angle_beta   90.00
_cell.angle_gamma   90.00
#
_symmetry.space_group_name_H-M   'P 1'
#
loop_
_entity.id
_entity.type
_entity.pdbx_description
1 polymer ?
#
loop_
_entity_poly.entity_id
_entity_poly.type
_entity_poly.pdbx_seq_one_letter_code
_entity_poly.pdbx_strand_id
1 'polypeptide(L)'
;MSAESLKPLPTPKIGRMGYNPANFAYHIGTGPWVRGYAVSYAISYFDAETGRESPRSAWWGPKSDPKGLYGGFGLIRIPVDRTGQATSRRIWRQFAGEQERLIHEIPDNVTTKYQDDVL
;
A
#
# COMPACT_ATOMS: atom_id res chain seq x y z
N MET A 1 22.97 -11.62 -19.81
CA MET A 1 21.84 -11.42 -18.88
C MET A 1 21.14 -12.75 -18.69
N SER A 2 20.95 -13.20 -17.48
CA SER A 2 20.27 -14.45 -17.22
C SER A 2 18.75 -14.29 -17.37
N ALA A 3 18.06 -15.42 -17.60
CA ALA A 3 16.59 -15.41 -17.71
C ALA A 3 15.94 -14.92 -16.40
N GLU A 4 16.55 -15.16 -15.25
CA GLU A 4 16.00 -14.71 -13.96
C GLU A 4 15.90 -13.20 -13.87
N SER A 5 16.85 -12.46 -14.45
CA SER A 5 16.84 -11.02 -14.39
C SER A 5 15.70 -10.40 -15.20
N LEU A 6 15.05 -11.18 -16.05
CA LEU A 6 13.93 -10.74 -16.89
C LEU A 6 12.57 -11.14 -16.30
N LYS A 7 12.54 -11.92 -15.23
CA LYS A 7 11.28 -12.33 -14.64
C LYS A 7 10.56 -11.12 -14.05
N PRO A 8 9.24 -11.00 -14.28
CA PRO A 8 8.48 -9.95 -13.64
C PRO A 8 8.40 -10.18 -12.13
N LEU A 9 8.29 -9.09 -11.39
CA LEU A 9 8.01 -9.16 -9.97
C LEU A 9 6.61 -9.74 -9.76
N PRO A 10 6.40 -10.52 -8.68
CA PRO A 10 5.05 -10.99 -8.37
C PRO A 10 4.14 -9.84 -8.01
N THR A 11 2.83 -10.04 -8.15
CA THR A 11 1.83 -9.07 -7.72
C THR A 11 1.62 -9.20 -6.21
N PRO A 12 1.75 -8.11 -5.44
CA PRO A 12 1.48 -8.14 -4.01
C PRO A 12 0.03 -8.51 -3.71
N LYS A 13 -0.19 -9.13 -2.55
CA LYS A 13 -1.54 -9.46 -2.07
C LYS A 13 -1.73 -8.82 -0.70
N ILE A 14 -2.76 -7.99 -0.58
CA ILE A 14 -3.15 -7.35 0.66
C ILE A 14 -4.27 -8.19 1.28
N GLY A 15 -3.93 -8.94 2.33
CA GLY A 15 -4.89 -9.77 3.01
C GLY A 15 -5.57 -10.79 2.08
N ARG A 16 -6.67 -11.34 2.53
CA ARG A 16 -7.52 -12.20 1.70
C ARG A 16 -8.72 -11.41 1.24
N MET A 17 -9.08 -11.56 -0.03
CA MET A 17 -10.31 -10.99 -0.54
C MET A 17 -11.50 -11.44 0.29
N GLY A 18 -12.36 -10.49 0.66
CA GLY A 18 -13.51 -10.78 1.51
C GLY A 18 -13.19 -11.02 2.97
N TYR A 19 -11.93 -10.95 3.35
CA TYR A 19 -11.51 -11.10 4.74
C TYR A 19 -11.52 -9.77 5.46
N ASN A 20 -11.46 -9.82 6.81
CA ASN A 20 -11.56 -8.64 7.65
C ASN A 20 -10.58 -7.54 7.22
N PRO A 21 -11.08 -6.39 6.75
CA PRO A 21 -10.22 -5.30 6.28
C PRO A 21 -9.31 -4.73 7.38
N ALA A 22 -9.66 -4.90 8.65
CA ALA A 22 -8.82 -4.47 9.76
C ALA A 22 -7.46 -5.18 9.80
N ASN A 23 -7.29 -6.26 9.04
CA ASN A 23 -6.01 -6.96 8.97
C ASN A 23 -4.94 -6.22 8.19
N PHE A 24 -5.29 -5.16 7.46
CA PHE A 24 -4.31 -4.37 6.71
C PHE A 24 -4.16 -2.96 7.24
N ALA A 25 -5.25 -2.33 7.68
CA ALA A 25 -5.20 -0.93 8.06
C ALA A 25 -6.23 -0.60 9.12
N TYR A 26 -5.96 0.44 9.88
CA TYR A 26 -6.86 0.93 10.92
C TYR A 26 -6.78 2.46 11.00
N HIS A 27 -7.87 3.09 11.46
CA HIS A 27 -7.92 4.53 11.66
C HIS A 27 -6.96 4.98 12.76
N ILE A 28 -6.31 6.13 12.55
CA ILE A 28 -5.50 6.78 13.58
C ILE A 28 -6.01 8.19 13.81
N GLY A 29 -5.89 8.67 15.06
CA GLY A 29 -6.41 9.97 15.45
C GLY A 29 -5.56 11.16 15.04
N THR A 30 -4.37 10.92 14.46
CA THR A 30 -3.45 11.96 14.01
C THR A 30 -3.48 12.07 12.49
N GLY A 31 -3.12 13.26 12.00
CA GLY A 31 -3.01 13.49 10.57
C GLY A 31 -3.99 14.54 10.08
N PRO A 32 -3.75 15.04 8.86
CA PRO A 32 -4.48 16.20 8.34
C PRO A 32 -5.68 15.86 7.46
N TRP A 33 -6.11 14.61 7.39
CA TRP A 33 -7.18 14.22 6.49
C TRP A 33 -8.51 14.85 6.89
N VAL A 34 -9.30 15.25 5.88
CA VAL A 34 -10.56 15.91 6.13
C VAL A 34 -11.68 14.91 6.38
N ARG A 35 -12.73 15.37 7.04
CA ARG A 35 -13.91 14.55 7.34
C ARG A 35 -14.54 13.99 6.08
N GLY A 36 -15.11 12.80 6.23
CA GLY A 36 -15.88 12.18 5.17
C GLY A 36 -15.04 11.56 4.07
N TYR A 37 -13.73 11.41 4.28
CA TYR A 37 -12.90 10.73 3.30
C TYR A 37 -13.34 9.27 3.14
N ALA A 38 -13.10 8.73 1.95
CA ALA A 38 -13.11 7.29 1.70
C ALA A 38 -11.79 6.97 1.02
N VAL A 39 -11.02 6.07 1.60
CA VAL A 39 -9.64 5.82 1.19
C VAL A 39 -9.42 4.37 0.79
N SER A 40 -8.66 4.18 -0.27
CA SER A 40 -8.23 2.86 -0.73
C SER A 40 -6.72 2.84 -0.86
N TYR A 41 -6.13 1.64 -0.69
CA TYR A 41 -4.69 1.42 -0.81
C TYR A 41 -4.38 0.29 -1.75
N ALA A 42 -3.25 0.39 -2.43
CA ALA A 42 -2.65 -0.69 -3.19
C ALA A 42 -1.14 -0.67 -2.99
N ILE A 43 -0.52 -1.82 -3.14
CA ILE A 43 0.91 -1.99 -2.97
C ILE A 43 1.50 -2.51 -4.26
N SER A 44 2.67 -2.00 -4.65
CA SER A 44 3.48 -2.61 -5.70
C SER A 44 4.88 -2.90 -5.16
N TYR A 45 5.54 -3.88 -5.76
CA TYR A 45 6.95 -4.18 -5.52
C TYR A 45 7.78 -3.43 -6.53
N PHE A 46 8.94 -2.96 -6.11
CA PHE A 46 9.86 -2.27 -7.00
C PHE A 46 11.27 -2.83 -6.84
N ASP A 47 11.94 -3.02 -7.97
CA ASP A 47 13.33 -3.46 -8.02
C ASP A 47 14.17 -2.33 -8.61
N ALA A 48 14.95 -1.67 -7.75
CA ALA A 48 15.79 -0.55 -8.17
C ALA A 48 16.92 -0.96 -9.11
N GLU A 49 17.37 -2.20 -9.04
CA GLU A 49 18.46 -2.68 -9.89
C GLU A 49 18.04 -2.79 -11.36
N THR A 50 16.80 -3.20 -11.59
CA THR A 50 16.28 -3.36 -12.95
C THR A 50 15.34 -2.24 -13.37
N GLY A 51 14.88 -1.42 -12.41
CA GLY A 51 13.88 -0.40 -12.67
C GLY A 51 12.47 -0.96 -12.88
N ARG A 52 12.25 -2.22 -12.52
CA ARG A 52 10.95 -2.87 -12.75
C ARG A 52 10.03 -2.67 -11.57
N GLU A 53 8.77 -2.48 -11.88
CA GLU A 53 7.70 -2.43 -10.89
C GLU A 53 6.69 -3.53 -11.19
N SER A 54 6.22 -4.21 -10.15
CA SER A 54 5.17 -5.20 -10.30
C SER A 54 3.83 -4.54 -10.61
N PRO A 55 2.85 -5.30 -11.10
CA PRO A 55 1.47 -4.81 -11.04
C PRO A 55 1.10 -4.48 -9.60
N ARG A 56 0.16 -3.55 -9.44
CA ARG A 56 -0.36 -3.23 -8.12
C ARG A 56 -1.22 -4.35 -7.60
N SER A 57 -1.25 -4.52 -6.29
CA SER A 57 -2.21 -5.40 -5.64
C SER A 57 -3.63 -4.95 -5.98
N ALA A 58 -4.61 -5.83 -5.73
CA ALA A 58 -5.99 -5.37 -5.68
C ALA A 58 -6.11 -4.25 -4.66
N TRP A 59 -7.00 -3.29 -4.92
CA TRP A 59 -7.22 -2.19 -3.99
C TRP A 59 -7.91 -2.69 -2.73
N TRP A 60 -7.32 -2.32 -1.58
CA TRP A 60 -7.97 -2.50 -0.29
C TRP A 60 -8.82 -1.26 -0.01
N GLY A 61 -10.06 -1.47 0.39
CA GLY A 61 -11.00 -0.38 0.64
C GLY A 61 -12.08 -0.32 -0.45
N PRO A 62 -12.79 0.81 -0.58
CA PRO A 62 -12.61 2.03 0.20
C PRO A 62 -13.08 1.89 1.64
N LYS A 63 -12.42 2.58 2.54
CA LYS A 63 -12.80 2.67 3.95
C LYS A 63 -13.04 4.12 4.30
N SER A 64 -14.19 4.40 4.90
CA SER A 64 -14.57 5.78 5.25
C SER A 64 -14.51 6.00 6.76
N ASP A 65 -14.48 7.28 7.13
CA ASP A 65 -14.62 7.75 8.49
C ASP A 65 -15.87 8.64 8.56
N PRO A 66 -17.07 8.05 8.68
CA PRO A 66 -18.31 8.82 8.62
C PRO A 66 -18.48 9.78 9.78
N LYS A 67 -17.80 9.56 10.90
CA LYS A 67 -17.88 10.45 12.06
C LYS A 67 -16.83 11.55 12.04
N GLY A 68 -15.88 11.50 11.13
CA GLY A 68 -14.84 12.51 11.01
C GLY A 68 -13.92 12.59 12.22
N LEU A 69 -13.62 11.47 12.85
CA LEU A 69 -12.85 11.42 14.09
C LEU A 69 -11.35 11.22 13.87
N TYR A 70 -10.96 10.80 12.68
CA TYR A 70 -9.59 10.36 12.41
C TYR A 70 -9.01 11.12 11.24
N GLY A 71 -7.72 11.38 11.30
CA GLY A 71 -7.01 12.14 10.27
C GLY A 71 -5.99 11.34 9.48
N GLY A 72 -5.95 10.02 9.65
CA GLY A 72 -5.02 9.17 8.94
C GLY A 72 -5.29 7.70 9.15
N PHE A 73 -4.40 6.85 8.62
CA PHE A 73 -4.49 5.40 8.72
C PHE A 73 -3.14 4.80 9.10
N GLY A 74 -3.17 3.77 9.96
CA GLY A 74 -2.02 2.91 10.19
C GLY A 74 -2.13 1.69 9.30
N LEU A 75 -1.14 1.46 8.45
CA LEU A 75 -1.05 0.27 7.62
C LEU A 75 -0.21 -0.78 8.35
N ILE A 76 -0.67 -2.04 8.32
CA ILE A 76 0.03 -3.17 8.90
C ILE A 76 0.00 -4.33 7.91
N ARG A 77 0.87 -5.32 8.13
CA ARG A 77 0.96 -6.49 7.26
C ARG A 77 1.13 -6.13 5.79
N ILE A 78 1.90 -5.08 5.54
CA ILE A 78 2.25 -4.69 4.18
C ILE A 78 3.02 -5.86 3.57
N PRO A 79 2.59 -6.37 2.39
CA PRO A 79 3.22 -7.55 1.83
C PRO A 79 4.68 -7.33 1.50
N VAL A 80 5.48 -8.38 1.67
CA VAL A 80 6.88 -8.44 1.26
C VAL A 80 7.01 -9.39 0.09
N ASP A 81 7.99 -9.11 -0.78
CA ASP A 81 8.28 -9.99 -1.90
C ASP A 81 9.13 -11.15 -1.42
N ARG A 82 8.54 -12.33 -1.33
CA ARG A 82 9.22 -13.54 -0.84
C ARG A 82 10.24 -14.09 -1.81
N THR A 83 10.22 -13.64 -3.07
CA THR A 83 11.29 -14.01 -4.01
C THR A 83 12.59 -13.28 -3.72
N GLY A 84 12.53 -12.20 -2.93
CA GLY A 84 13.69 -11.42 -2.57
C GLY A 84 14.18 -10.48 -3.67
N GLN A 85 13.46 -10.37 -4.77
CA GLN A 85 13.87 -9.54 -5.89
C GLN A 85 13.57 -8.05 -5.65
N ALA A 86 12.49 -7.74 -4.95
CA ALA A 86 12.12 -6.36 -4.68
C ALA A 86 13.11 -5.71 -3.72
N THR A 87 13.49 -4.47 -4.03
CA THR A 87 14.32 -3.64 -3.15
C THR A 87 13.49 -2.66 -2.33
N SER A 88 12.24 -2.42 -2.74
CA SER A 88 11.32 -1.53 -2.04
C SER A 88 9.88 -1.90 -2.32
N ARG A 89 8.96 -1.30 -1.58
CA ARG A 89 7.53 -1.41 -1.83
C ARG A 89 6.96 -0.02 -1.94
N ARG A 90 6.07 0.18 -2.91
CA ARG A 90 5.40 1.44 -3.16
C ARG A 90 3.97 1.38 -2.66
N ILE A 91 3.57 2.39 -1.89
CA ILE A 91 2.23 2.50 -1.34
C ILE A 91 1.45 3.51 -2.17
N TRP A 92 0.37 3.05 -2.77
CA TRP A 92 -0.54 3.85 -3.57
C TRP A 92 -1.82 4.10 -2.78
N ARG A 93 -2.32 5.32 -2.84
CA ARG A 93 -3.53 5.72 -2.14
C ARG A 93 -4.48 6.42 -3.09
N GLN A 94 -5.76 6.18 -2.90
CA GLN A 94 -6.81 6.88 -3.64
C GLN A 94 -7.90 7.31 -2.68
N PHE A 95 -8.16 8.59 -2.60
CA PHE A 95 -9.39 9.09 -1.99
C PHE A 95 -10.51 9.04 -3.03
N ALA A 96 -11.75 8.75 -2.58
CA ALA A 96 -12.90 8.68 -3.48
C ALA A 96 -13.04 10.00 -4.25
N GLY A 97 -13.21 9.90 -5.57
CA GLY A 97 -13.33 11.06 -6.45
C GLY A 97 -12.02 11.70 -6.86
N GLU A 98 -10.89 11.20 -6.38
CA GLU A 98 -9.57 11.73 -6.72
C GLU A 98 -8.74 10.70 -7.46
N GLN A 99 -7.66 11.15 -8.06
CA GLN A 99 -6.71 10.25 -8.71
C GLN A 99 -5.87 9.52 -7.68
N GLU A 100 -5.45 8.32 -8.05
CA GLU A 100 -4.49 7.56 -7.25
C GLU A 100 -3.13 8.25 -7.23
N ARG A 101 -2.45 8.13 -6.10
CA ARG A 101 -1.15 8.75 -5.89
C ARG A 101 -0.19 7.77 -5.25
N LEU A 102 1.07 7.84 -5.64
CA LEU A 102 2.16 7.22 -4.87
C LEU A 102 2.43 8.11 -3.66
N ILE A 103 2.17 7.58 -2.46
CA ILE A 103 2.32 8.38 -1.23
C ILE A 103 3.62 8.08 -0.49
N HIS A 104 4.17 6.90 -0.68
CA HIS A 104 5.38 6.50 0.04
C HIS A 104 6.04 5.30 -0.62
N GLU A 105 7.36 5.28 -0.56
CA GLU A 105 8.15 4.12 -0.93
C GLU A 105 8.88 3.64 0.31
N ILE A 106 8.60 2.40 0.72
CA ILE A 106 9.32 1.74 1.81
C ILE A 106 10.64 1.23 1.24
N PRO A 107 11.80 1.73 1.70
CA PRO A 107 13.09 1.48 1.03
C PRO A 107 13.71 0.13 1.38
N ASP A 108 12.89 -0.86 1.68
CA ASP A 108 13.35 -2.21 1.99
C ASP A 108 12.26 -3.22 1.61
N ASN A 109 12.55 -4.49 1.83
CA ASN A 109 11.61 -5.59 1.56
C ASN A 109 11.30 -6.37 2.85
N VAL A 110 11.31 -5.69 3.99
CA VAL A 110 11.06 -6.34 5.29
C VAL A 110 10.07 -5.56 6.17
N THR A 111 10.03 -4.24 6.08
CA THR A 111 9.13 -3.41 6.89
C THR A 111 7.67 -3.69 6.49
N THR A 112 6.81 -3.93 7.48
CA THR A 112 5.41 -4.30 7.25
C THR A 112 4.41 -3.29 7.79
N LYS A 113 4.88 -2.15 8.31
CA LYS A 113 4.03 -1.12 8.89
C LYS A 113 4.38 0.25 8.32
N TYR A 114 3.37 1.07 8.17
CA TYR A 114 3.54 2.46 7.77
C TYR A 114 2.37 3.28 8.29
N GLN A 115 2.64 4.45 8.86
CA GLN A 115 1.60 5.37 9.31
C GLN A 115 1.35 6.42 8.24
N ASP A 116 0.16 6.37 7.63
CA ASP A 116 -0.23 7.32 6.59
C ASP A 116 -0.99 8.48 7.22
N ASP A 117 -0.28 9.55 7.49
CA ASP A 117 -0.82 10.80 8.04
C ASP A 117 -0.42 12.01 7.18
N VAL A 118 -0.22 11.79 5.90
CA VAL A 118 0.16 12.84 4.94
C VAL A 118 -1.00 13.13 3.98
N LEU A 119 -1.00 14.33 3.44
CA LEU A 119 -1.97 14.77 2.43
C LEU A 119 -1.65 14.27 1.04
#